data_ee3c052250f4fb761d90142aeb441167
#
_entry.id   ee3c052250f4fb761d90142aeb441167
#
_cell.length_a   1.000
_cell.length_b   1.000
_cell.length_c   1.000
_cell.angle_alpha   90.00
_cell.angle_beta   90.00
_cell.angle_gamma   90.00
#
_symmetry.space_group_name_H-M   'P 1'
#
loop_
_entity.id
_entity.type
_entity.pdbx_description
1 polymer ?
#
loop_
_entity_poly.entity_id
_entity_poly.type
_entity_poly.pdbx_seq_one_letter_code
_entity_poly.pdbx_strand_id
1 'polypeptide(L)'
;MAASRGVDNWNDNFKGQGDISTVAKVDTGVLYKENGNRSTQQLTRGTPVTYIDSQSKSPTRVAIRINQDIFFTSVDNLVKPKSLGVVNLKPQAFGLGAPLSLSSYVTTLKKSIKNRGDIKGELQEYLLDLVDYVTSGSGGLTGYKFTELPMASIRNDFGEALGPIFCIKYGLIGKNLGVNASSTISFPGSGAAQVLDYIINTPTKRIKVSAKSKGTANTLKMVSLVPTILNDSNLSAKHASSLEFRLMNTINSNNTNMGAIQGCALIGAISKQAAASVGGISGSSQIPNPQLFANLIVSDARLKSSQRITLRNIAYVCEKKIVEFSKKTMVSKKFTEIVKDVLDNEVFYVKLDIDNGIPKFNVVSTSDRTISGIHFRNKNGYDSTSDKLGFKV
;
A
#
# COMPACT_ATOMS: atom_id res chain seq x y z
N MET A 1 5.03 -11.30 -20.20
CA MET A 1 5.10 -12.10 -18.94
C MET A 1 6.42 -11.96 -18.18
N ALA A 2 7.55 -11.64 -18.78
CA ALA A 2 8.84 -11.48 -18.06
C ALA A 2 8.94 -10.18 -17.21
N ALA A 3 8.27 -9.09 -17.61
CA ALA A 3 8.39 -7.82 -16.91
C ALA A 3 7.66 -7.77 -15.55
N SER A 4 6.60 -8.58 -15.34
CA SER A 4 5.89 -8.63 -14.07
C SER A 4 6.66 -9.34 -12.97
N ARG A 5 7.40 -10.40 -13.30
CA ARG A 5 8.19 -11.15 -12.31
C ARG A 5 9.32 -10.34 -11.69
N GLY A 6 9.94 -9.45 -12.46
CA GLY A 6 11.00 -8.57 -11.95
C GLY A 6 10.47 -7.53 -10.95
N VAL A 7 9.25 -7.01 -11.18
CA VAL A 7 8.60 -6.04 -10.27
C VAL A 7 8.26 -6.69 -8.93
N ASP A 8 7.63 -7.87 -8.96
CA ASP A 8 7.28 -8.60 -7.74
C ASP A 8 8.53 -9.02 -6.97
N ASN A 9 9.53 -9.55 -7.67
CA ASN A 9 10.81 -9.92 -7.06
C ASN A 9 11.49 -8.73 -6.36
N TRP A 10 11.46 -7.54 -6.98
CA TRP A 10 12.05 -6.35 -6.37
C TRP A 10 11.27 -5.86 -5.16
N ASN A 11 9.94 -5.76 -5.28
CA ASN A 11 9.09 -5.27 -4.19
C ASN A 11 9.10 -6.18 -2.97
N ASP A 12 9.13 -7.50 -3.21
CA ASP A 12 8.98 -8.49 -2.14
C ASP A 12 10.32 -8.85 -1.46
N ASN A 13 11.44 -8.71 -2.18
CA ASN A 13 12.71 -9.25 -1.70
C ASN A 13 13.84 -8.22 -1.55
N PHE A 14 13.70 -7.02 -2.13
CA PHE A 14 14.81 -6.06 -2.15
C PHE A 14 14.40 -4.65 -1.71
N LYS A 15 13.34 -4.12 -2.28
CA LYS A 15 12.95 -2.71 -2.10
C LYS A 15 12.53 -2.41 -0.66
N GLY A 16 13.13 -1.36 -0.09
CA GLY A 16 12.82 -0.92 1.27
C GLY A 16 13.42 -1.75 2.37
N GLN A 17 14.34 -2.68 2.02
CA GLN A 17 15.04 -3.53 2.99
C GLN A 17 16.45 -3.02 3.33
N GLY A 18 16.84 -1.87 2.77
CA GLY A 18 18.21 -1.35 2.91
C GLY A 18 19.20 -2.05 1.98
N ASP A 19 20.49 -1.88 2.26
CA ASP A 19 21.55 -2.50 1.48
C ASP A 19 21.68 -4.00 1.83
N ILE A 20 21.72 -4.86 0.81
CA ILE A 20 21.67 -6.32 0.99
C ILE A 20 22.84 -6.98 0.28
N SER A 21 23.61 -7.79 1.00
CA SER A 21 24.61 -8.67 0.40
C SER A 21 23.94 -9.85 -0.30
N THR A 22 24.24 -10.04 -1.58
CA THR A 22 23.71 -11.12 -2.40
C THR A 22 24.76 -11.56 -3.44
N VAL A 23 24.37 -12.44 -4.34
CA VAL A 23 25.24 -12.89 -5.45
C VAL A 23 24.49 -12.84 -6.78
N ALA A 24 25.22 -12.71 -7.87
CA ALA A 24 24.65 -12.82 -9.20
C ALA A 24 24.19 -14.25 -9.49
N LYS A 25 23.01 -14.40 -10.11
CA LYS A 25 22.45 -15.72 -10.52
C LYS A 25 22.52 -15.99 -12.02
N VAL A 26 23.01 -15.04 -12.81
CA VAL A 26 23.10 -15.12 -14.27
C VAL A 26 24.53 -15.35 -14.71
N ASP A 27 24.71 -16.09 -15.81
CA ASP A 27 26.07 -16.40 -16.34
C ASP A 27 26.68 -15.18 -17.04
N THR A 28 25.84 -14.33 -17.63
CA THR A 28 26.27 -13.07 -18.29
C THR A 28 25.20 -11.99 -18.08
N GLY A 29 25.35 -11.20 -17.02
CA GLY A 29 24.48 -10.07 -16.74
C GLY A 29 25.06 -8.76 -17.28
N VAL A 30 24.21 -7.92 -17.86
CA VAL A 30 24.61 -6.59 -18.32
C VAL A 30 24.70 -5.65 -17.14
N LEU A 31 25.81 -4.93 -17.03
CA LEU A 31 26.01 -3.85 -16.08
C LEU A 31 25.98 -2.50 -16.81
N TYR A 32 25.37 -1.52 -16.17
CA TYR A 32 25.31 -0.13 -16.63
C TYR A 32 26.01 0.78 -15.63
N LYS A 33 26.70 1.80 -16.12
CA LYS A 33 27.23 2.88 -15.30
C LYS A 33 26.08 3.85 -14.90
N GLU A 34 26.35 4.75 -13.99
CA GLU A 34 25.38 5.75 -13.52
C GLU A 34 24.81 6.62 -14.67
N ASN A 35 25.65 6.98 -15.62
CA ASN A 35 25.27 7.74 -16.83
C ASN A 35 24.43 6.93 -17.84
N GLY A 36 24.10 5.68 -17.55
CA GLY A 36 23.29 4.82 -18.43
C GLY A 36 24.08 4.06 -19.50
N ASN A 37 25.37 4.32 -19.66
CA ASN A 37 26.20 3.61 -20.61
C ASN A 37 26.46 2.17 -20.16
N ARG A 38 26.50 1.24 -21.11
CA ARG A 38 26.84 -0.15 -20.83
C ARG A 38 28.29 -0.24 -20.36
N SER A 39 28.51 -0.98 -19.28
CA SER A 39 29.86 -1.30 -18.81
C SER A 39 30.49 -2.40 -19.68
N THR A 40 31.80 -2.36 -19.81
CA THR A 40 32.60 -3.49 -20.38
C THR A 40 32.69 -4.67 -19.40
N GLN A 41 32.52 -4.42 -18.10
CA GLN A 41 32.46 -5.45 -17.07
C GLN A 41 31.13 -6.19 -17.18
N GLN A 42 31.14 -7.50 -17.03
CA GLN A 42 29.96 -8.37 -17.01
C GLN A 42 29.74 -8.91 -15.60
N LEU A 43 28.45 -9.06 -15.25
CA LEU A 43 28.06 -9.73 -14.03
C LEU A 43 27.99 -11.24 -14.29
N THR A 44 28.80 -12.01 -13.60
CA THR A 44 28.85 -13.47 -13.75
C THR A 44 28.28 -14.20 -12.55
N ARG A 45 27.75 -15.41 -12.76
CA ARG A 45 27.15 -16.23 -11.70
C ARG A 45 28.10 -16.39 -10.51
N GLY A 46 27.56 -16.19 -9.31
CA GLY A 46 28.31 -16.28 -8.07
C GLY A 46 29.11 -15.04 -7.70
N THR A 47 29.15 -14.00 -8.55
CA THR A 47 29.79 -12.73 -8.19
C THR A 47 29.14 -12.14 -6.95
N PRO A 48 29.87 -11.94 -5.84
CA PRO A 48 29.32 -11.24 -4.66
C PRO A 48 29.01 -9.77 -4.99
N VAL A 49 27.84 -9.32 -4.62
CA VAL A 49 27.41 -7.94 -4.83
C VAL A 49 26.64 -7.44 -3.60
N THR A 50 26.65 -6.13 -3.39
CA THR A 50 25.75 -5.48 -2.43
C THR A 50 24.69 -4.72 -3.21
N TYR A 51 23.43 -5.12 -3.09
CA TYR A 51 22.29 -4.33 -3.54
C TYR A 51 22.20 -3.05 -2.72
N ILE A 52 21.99 -1.89 -3.37
CA ILE A 52 21.91 -0.58 -2.72
C ILE A 52 20.48 -0.03 -2.91
N ASP A 53 19.68 -0.09 -1.84
CA ASP A 53 18.27 0.29 -1.89
C ASP A 53 18.07 1.77 -2.22
N SER A 54 18.82 2.65 -1.57
CA SER A 54 18.72 4.11 -1.73
C SER A 54 18.99 4.62 -3.14
N GLN A 55 19.76 3.88 -3.94
CA GLN A 55 20.12 4.23 -5.31
C GLN A 55 19.36 3.43 -6.38
N SER A 56 18.58 2.43 -5.97
CA SER A 56 17.79 1.60 -6.87
C SER A 56 16.52 2.34 -7.33
N LYS A 57 16.35 2.46 -8.66
CA LYS A 57 15.29 3.29 -9.28
C LYS A 57 14.09 2.47 -9.75
N SER A 58 14.32 1.23 -10.18
CA SER A 58 13.29 0.34 -10.73
C SER A 58 13.79 -1.11 -10.71
N PRO A 59 12.91 -2.12 -10.89
CA PRO A 59 13.32 -3.53 -10.97
C PRO A 59 14.33 -3.82 -12.06
N THR A 60 14.30 -3.07 -13.15
CA THR A 60 15.24 -3.19 -14.28
C THR A 60 16.49 -2.33 -14.12
N ARG A 61 16.53 -1.49 -13.08
CA ARG A 61 17.64 -0.59 -12.80
C ARG A 61 17.91 -0.50 -11.30
N VAL A 62 18.28 -1.62 -10.70
CA VAL A 62 18.72 -1.68 -9.32
C VAL A 62 20.23 -1.37 -9.25
N ALA A 63 20.61 -0.61 -8.22
CA ALA A 63 22.01 -0.31 -7.96
C ALA A 63 22.66 -1.45 -7.20
N ILE A 64 23.83 -1.85 -7.64
CA ILE A 64 24.68 -2.86 -6.97
C ILE A 64 26.10 -2.35 -6.82
N ARG A 65 26.75 -2.72 -5.73
CA ARG A 65 28.18 -2.50 -5.53
C ARG A 65 28.94 -3.78 -5.76
N ILE A 66 29.96 -3.69 -6.61
CA ILE A 66 30.95 -4.75 -6.84
C ILE A 66 32.31 -4.16 -6.46
N ASN A 67 32.91 -4.68 -5.39
CA ASN A 67 34.09 -4.09 -4.75
C ASN A 67 33.78 -2.65 -4.30
N GLN A 68 34.38 -1.62 -4.92
CA GLN A 68 34.16 -0.21 -4.62
C GLN A 68 33.30 0.50 -5.66
N ASP A 69 33.02 -0.14 -6.79
CA ASP A 69 32.30 0.47 -7.91
C ASP A 69 30.80 0.21 -7.85
N ILE A 70 30.01 1.21 -8.25
CA ILE A 70 28.57 1.11 -8.34
C ILE A 70 28.14 0.92 -9.79
N PHE A 71 27.31 -0.10 -9.99
CA PHE A 71 26.72 -0.45 -11.26
C PHE A 71 25.19 -0.58 -11.14
N PHE A 72 24.53 -0.60 -12.27
CA PHE A 72 23.08 -0.84 -12.35
C PHE A 72 22.81 -2.08 -13.20
N THR A 73 21.87 -2.90 -12.73
CA THR A 73 21.46 -4.13 -13.43
C THR A 73 19.97 -4.41 -13.16
N SER A 74 19.42 -5.48 -13.76
CA SER A 74 18.10 -5.97 -13.39
C SER A 74 18.14 -6.72 -12.05
N VAL A 75 17.12 -6.56 -11.21
CA VAL A 75 16.96 -7.36 -9.99
C VAL A 75 16.87 -8.87 -10.29
N ASP A 76 16.43 -9.24 -11.50
CA ASP A 76 16.36 -10.62 -11.94
C ASP A 76 17.74 -11.26 -12.14
N ASN A 77 18.80 -10.48 -12.17
CA ASN A 77 20.17 -10.95 -12.22
C ASN A 77 20.74 -11.30 -10.84
N LEU A 78 20.01 -11.06 -9.77
CA LEU A 78 20.45 -11.27 -8.39
C LEU A 78 19.77 -12.51 -7.79
N VAL A 79 20.51 -13.25 -6.97
CA VAL A 79 19.91 -14.27 -6.11
C VAL A 79 19.03 -13.54 -5.09
N LYS A 80 17.82 -14.03 -4.89
CA LYS A 80 17.00 -13.52 -3.79
C LYS A 80 17.80 -13.62 -2.51
N PRO A 81 17.86 -12.55 -1.69
CA PRO A 81 18.43 -12.69 -0.36
C PRO A 81 17.78 -13.93 0.25
N LYS A 82 18.52 -14.74 0.98
CA LYS A 82 17.90 -15.80 1.77
C LYS A 82 16.77 -15.13 2.51
N SER A 83 15.52 -15.47 2.19
CA SER A 83 14.39 -14.95 2.91
C SER A 83 14.66 -15.34 4.36
N LEU A 84 15.01 -14.39 5.19
CA LEU A 84 14.72 -14.48 6.61
C LEU A 84 13.27 -14.87 6.58
N GLY A 85 12.93 -16.13 6.90
CA GLY A 85 11.65 -16.75 6.59
C GLY A 85 10.55 -15.75 6.92
N VAL A 86 9.60 -15.54 6.00
CA VAL A 86 8.57 -14.49 6.17
C VAL A 86 7.90 -14.75 7.51
N VAL A 87 8.37 -14.03 8.54
CA VAL A 87 7.81 -14.15 9.87
C VAL A 87 6.54 -13.32 9.87
N ASN A 88 5.42 -13.98 10.10
CA ASN A 88 4.13 -13.28 10.22
C ASN A 88 4.08 -12.54 11.56
N LEU A 89 4.26 -11.23 11.53
CA LEU A 89 4.25 -10.34 12.69
C LEU A 89 2.92 -9.57 12.86
N LYS A 90 1.86 -9.99 12.20
CA LYS A 90 0.53 -9.37 12.34
C LYS A 90 -0.06 -9.64 13.74
N PRO A 91 -0.89 -8.73 14.26
CA PRO A 91 -1.50 -8.86 15.58
C PRO A 91 -2.22 -10.21 15.80
N GLN A 92 -2.90 -10.72 14.79
CA GLN A 92 -3.61 -12.01 14.85
C GLN A 92 -2.66 -13.20 15.08
N ALA A 93 -1.43 -13.13 14.56
CA ALA A 93 -0.42 -14.16 14.77
C ALA A 93 0.09 -14.21 16.23
N PHE A 94 -0.20 -13.17 17.02
CA PHE A 94 0.08 -13.10 18.45
C PHE A 94 -1.15 -13.37 19.32
N GLY A 95 -2.29 -13.77 18.74
CA GLY A 95 -3.53 -14.02 19.48
C GLY A 95 -4.25 -12.75 19.96
N LEU A 96 -3.99 -11.60 19.31
CA LEU A 96 -4.53 -10.30 19.72
C LEU A 96 -5.87 -9.97 19.02
N GLY A 97 -6.76 -10.95 18.84
CA GLY A 97 -8.06 -10.75 18.17
C GLY A 97 -9.17 -10.18 19.04
N ALA A 98 -9.21 -10.59 20.31
CA ALA A 98 -10.26 -10.20 21.26
C ALA A 98 -9.98 -8.82 21.89
N PRO A 99 -11.01 -8.12 22.41
CA PRO A 99 -10.81 -6.90 23.17
C PRO A 99 -9.98 -7.15 24.44
N LEU A 100 -8.87 -6.45 24.58
CA LEU A 100 -7.93 -6.58 25.70
C LEU A 100 -7.63 -5.20 26.31
N SER A 101 -7.53 -5.14 27.64
CA SER A 101 -6.94 -3.94 28.30
C SER A 101 -5.47 -3.80 27.93
N LEU A 102 -4.88 -2.61 28.11
CA LEU A 102 -3.48 -2.38 27.76
C LEU A 102 -2.53 -3.38 28.46
N SER A 103 -2.72 -3.63 29.75
CA SER A 103 -1.86 -4.56 30.51
C SER A 103 -1.97 -6.00 30.00
N SER A 104 -3.20 -6.48 29.76
CA SER A 104 -3.46 -7.82 29.20
C SER A 104 -2.91 -7.93 27.77
N TYR A 105 -3.04 -6.87 26.99
CA TYR A 105 -2.52 -6.79 25.62
C TYR A 105 -0.99 -6.94 25.58
N VAL A 106 -0.28 -6.14 26.36
CA VAL A 106 1.19 -6.19 26.44
C VAL A 106 1.67 -7.54 26.96
N THR A 107 1.01 -8.08 27.98
CA THR A 107 1.35 -9.41 28.54
C THR A 107 1.14 -10.51 27.48
N THR A 108 0.03 -10.49 26.77
CA THR A 108 -0.27 -11.46 25.71
C THR A 108 0.74 -11.37 24.58
N LEU A 109 1.04 -10.15 24.12
CA LEU A 109 2.02 -9.90 23.05
C LEU A 109 3.40 -10.44 23.42
N LYS A 110 3.92 -10.08 24.61
CA LYS A 110 5.22 -10.56 25.08
C LYS A 110 5.27 -12.07 25.24
N LYS A 111 4.22 -12.67 25.84
CA LYS A 111 4.12 -14.13 25.99
C LYS A 111 4.14 -14.82 24.62
N SER A 112 3.39 -14.29 23.67
CA SER A 112 3.34 -14.85 22.32
C SER A 112 4.67 -14.74 21.59
N ILE A 113 5.38 -13.60 21.68
CA ILE A 113 6.72 -13.44 21.11
C ILE A 113 7.67 -14.51 21.68
N LYS A 114 7.65 -14.75 23.00
CA LYS A 114 8.52 -15.73 23.66
C LYS A 114 8.20 -17.17 23.24
N ASN A 115 6.94 -17.48 23.00
CA ASN A 115 6.48 -18.86 22.75
C ASN A 115 6.46 -19.26 21.28
N ARG A 116 6.63 -18.31 20.36
CA ARG A 116 6.61 -18.61 18.92
C ARG A 116 7.95 -19.18 18.46
N GLY A 117 7.88 -20.39 17.91
CA GLY A 117 9.06 -21.11 17.44
C GLY A 117 9.75 -20.52 16.21
N ASP A 118 9.06 -19.68 15.44
CA ASP A 118 9.56 -18.97 14.26
C ASP A 118 10.18 -17.59 14.61
N ILE A 119 10.05 -17.13 15.85
CA ILE A 119 10.65 -15.92 16.41
C ILE A 119 11.72 -16.31 17.42
N LYS A 120 13.00 -16.24 17.06
CA LYS A 120 14.12 -16.68 17.89
C LYS A 120 15.29 -15.71 17.82
N GLY A 121 16.19 -15.84 18.80
CA GLY A 121 17.44 -15.09 18.84
C GLY A 121 17.25 -13.58 18.79
N GLU A 122 18.08 -12.92 18.02
CA GLU A 122 18.09 -11.45 17.92
C GLU A 122 16.73 -10.84 17.54
N LEU A 123 15.94 -11.52 16.70
CA LEU A 123 14.59 -11.07 16.36
C LEU A 123 13.67 -11.07 17.59
N GLN A 124 13.71 -12.13 18.40
CA GLN A 124 12.87 -12.22 19.59
C GLN A 124 13.23 -11.13 20.61
N GLU A 125 14.51 -10.94 20.85
CA GLU A 125 15.03 -9.92 21.75
C GLU A 125 14.62 -8.52 21.28
N TYR A 126 14.85 -8.21 20.01
CA TYR A 126 14.50 -6.92 19.45
C TYR A 126 13.00 -6.61 19.53
N LEU A 127 12.13 -7.59 19.23
CA LEU A 127 10.67 -7.38 19.32
C LEU A 127 10.22 -7.15 20.77
N LEU A 128 10.83 -7.84 21.74
CA LEU A 128 10.55 -7.64 23.17
C LEU A 128 11.01 -6.25 23.61
N ASP A 129 12.20 -5.85 23.22
CA ASP A 129 12.75 -4.52 23.53
C ASP A 129 11.94 -3.39 22.89
N LEU A 130 11.42 -3.58 21.67
CA LEU A 130 10.48 -2.64 21.06
C LEU A 130 9.19 -2.50 21.89
N VAL A 131 8.62 -3.60 22.37
CA VAL A 131 7.43 -3.55 23.24
C VAL A 131 7.74 -2.83 24.54
N ASP A 132 8.88 -3.11 25.15
CA ASP A 132 9.32 -2.45 26.40
C ASP A 132 9.57 -0.96 26.17
N TYR A 133 10.25 -0.60 25.10
CA TYR A 133 10.49 0.79 24.74
C TYR A 133 9.17 1.57 24.56
N VAL A 134 8.22 1.03 23.82
CA VAL A 134 6.93 1.72 23.60
C VAL A 134 6.09 1.74 24.87
N THR A 135 6.22 0.75 25.76
CA THR A 135 5.46 0.67 27.02
C THR A 135 6.04 1.58 28.10
N SER A 136 7.35 1.63 28.26
CA SER A 136 8.02 2.32 29.37
C SER A 136 8.71 3.64 28.96
N GLY A 137 9.01 3.82 27.69
CA GLY A 137 9.84 4.91 27.18
C GLY A 137 11.34 4.67 27.38
N SER A 138 11.73 3.50 27.89
CA SER A 138 13.12 3.10 28.11
C SER A 138 13.34 1.69 27.55
N GLY A 139 14.50 1.43 26.96
CA GLY A 139 14.88 0.13 26.40
C GLY A 139 16.13 0.22 25.55
N GLY A 140 16.94 -0.82 25.57
CA GLY A 140 18.19 -0.91 24.82
C GLY A 140 17.97 -1.27 23.36
N LEU A 141 17.51 -0.35 22.52
CA LEU A 141 17.34 -0.55 21.09
C LEU A 141 18.63 -0.34 20.28
N THR A 142 19.79 -0.29 20.96
CA THR A 142 21.11 -0.14 20.35
C THR A 142 21.84 -1.47 20.33
N GLY A 143 22.66 -1.69 19.31
CA GLY A 143 23.51 -2.89 19.21
C GLY A 143 22.96 -4.00 18.32
N TYR A 144 21.72 -3.90 17.83
CA TYR A 144 21.13 -4.87 16.91
C TYR A 144 21.70 -4.73 15.49
N LYS A 145 21.87 -5.87 14.83
CA LYS A 145 22.24 -5.91 13.40
C LYS A 145 21.00 -5.82 12.52
N PHE A 146 20.52 -4.61 12.31
CA PHE A 146 19.26 -4.36 11.57
C PHE A 146 19.24 -4.92 10.15
N THR A 147 20.41 -5.19 9.56
CA THR A 147 20.53 -5.85 8.26
C THR A 147 20.15 -7.34 8.29
N GLU A 148 20.14 -7.95 9.47
CA GLU A 148 19.79 -9.36 9.68
C GLU A 148 18.34 -9.53 10.19
N LEU A 149 17.66 -8.43 10.50
CA LEU A 149 16.27 -8.43 10.97
C LEU A 149 15.29 -8.21 9.80
N PRO A 150 14.08 -8.80 9.83
CA PRO A 150 13.04 -8.60 8.82
C PRO A 150 12.36 -7.24 8.99
N MET A 151 13.12 -6.15 8.80
CA MET A 151 12.69 -4.78 9.10
C MET A 151 11.42 -4.35 8.37
N ALA A 152 11.16 -4.89 7.16
CA ALA A 152 9.93 -4.60 6.44
C ALA A 152 8.69 -5.17 7.17
N SER A 153 8.76 -6.44 7.62
CA SER A 153 7.69 -7.05 8.43
C SER A 153 7.53 -6.37 9.79
N ILE A 154 8.65 -5.96 10.41
CA ILE A 154 8.62 -5.26 11.70
C ILE A 154 7.92 -3.89 11.53
N ARG A 155 8.27 -3.11 10.53
CA ARG A 155 7.64 -1.79 10.30
C ARG A 155 6.16 -1.91 9.92
N ASN A 156 5.81 -2.86 9.07
CA ASN A 156 4.45 -3.01 8.55
C ASN A 156 3.56 -3.78 9.53
N ASP A 157 3.90 -5.04 9.77
CA ASP A 157 3.02 -5.97 10.48
C ASP A 157 3.12 -5.81 12.01
N PHE A 158 4.34 -5.72 12.55
CA PHE A 158 4.52 -5.51 13.98
C PHE A 158 4.20 -4.08 14.41
N GLY A 159 4.31 -3.12 13.49
CA GLY A 159 3.86 -1.75 13.69
C GLY A 159 2.36 -1.65 14.00
N GLU A 160 1.54 -2.55 13.43
CA GLU A 160 0.12 -2.67 13.78
C GLU A 160 -0.08 -3.12 15.23
N ALA A 161 0.80 -3.96 15.76
CA ALA A 161 0.75 -4.41 17.17
C ALA A 161 1.31 -3.37 18.16
N LEU A 162 2.31 -2.59 17.77
CA LEU A 162 2.89 -1.54 18.63
C LEU A 162 2.04 -0.27 18.70
N GLY A 163 1.35 0.08 17.62
CA GLY A 163 0.55 1.29 17.51
C GLY A 163 -0.50 1.47 18.62
N PRO A 164 -1.28 0.43 18.98
CA PRO A 164 -2.24 0.51 20.08
C PRO A 164 -1.60 0.82 21.44
N ILE A 165 -0.43 0.23 21.74
CA ILE A 165 0.31 0.49 22.98
C ILE A 165 0.68 1.96 23.05
N PHE A 166 1.25 2.49 21.96
CA PHE A 166 1.61 3.89 21.85
C PHE A 166 0.40 4.81 22.03
N CYS A 167 -0.70 4.55 21.32
CA CYS A 167 -1.90 5.40 21.38
C CYS A 167 -2.51 5.47 22.77
N ILE A 168 -2.51 4.36 23.53
CA ILE A 168 -3.06 4.33 24.89
C ILE A 168 -2.08 4.94 25.89
N LYS A 169 -0.80 4.61 25.79
CA LYS A 169 0.22 5.07 26.75
C LYS A 169 0.44 6.58 26.69
N TYR A 170 0.50 7.14 25.50
CA TYR A 170 0.83 8.55 25.27
C TYR A 170 -0.37 9.40 24.88
N GLY A 171 -1.56 8.81 24.78
CA GLY A 171 -2.72 9.46 24.21
C GLY A 171 -2.58 9.65 22.69
N LEU A 172 -3.68 10.04 22.06
CA LEU A 172 -3.62 10.47 20.66
C LEU A 172 -3.19 11.92 20.64
N ILE A 173 -1.96 12.18 20.21
CA ILE A 173 -1.33 13.50 20.26
C ILE A 173 -2.27 14.58 19.70
N GLY A 174 -2.51 15.62 20.49
CA GLY A 174 -3.30 16.78 20.12
C GLY A 174 -4.81 16.66 20.29
N LYS A 175 -5.38 15.50 20.72
CA LYS A 175 -6.81 15.33 20.97
C LYS A 175 -7.07 14.56 22.26
N ASN A 176 -7.83 15.15 23.18
CA ASN A 176 -8.34 14.44 24.36
C ASN A 176 -9.56 13.60 23.96
N LEU A 177 -9.34 12.35 23.56
CA LEU A 177 -10.39 11.40 23.16
C LEU A 177 -10.77 10.43 24.29
N GLY A 178 -10.31 10.67 25.51
CA GLY A 178 -10.57 9.80 26.66
C GLY A 178 -9.77 8.48 26.60
N VAL A 179 -8.72 8.40 25.79
CA VAL A 179 -7.83 7.23 25.74
C VAL A 179 -6.99 7.18 27.01
N ASN A 180 -7.07 6.07 27.74
CA ASN A 180 -6.35 5.86 29.00
C ASN A 180 -6.10 4.37 29.26
N ALA A 181 -5.56 4.02 30.40
CA ALA A 181 -5.22 2.64 30.77
C ALA A 181 -6.44 1.69 30.82
N SER A 182 -7.66 2.21 31.04
CA SER A 182 -8.89 1.42 31.02
C SER A 182 -9.44 1.17 29.61
N SER A 183 -8.91 1.84 28.60
CA SER A 183 -9.29 1.62 27.21
C SER A 183 -8.92 0.19 26.78
N THR A 184 -9.74 -0.38 25.89
CA THR A 184 -9.48 -1.71 25.35
C THR A 184 -9.11 -1.63 23.86
N ILE A 185 -8.29 -2.57 23.44
CA ILE A 185 -7.83 -2.71 22.07
C ILE A 185 -8.54 -3.89 21.43
N SER A 186 -9.08 -3.72 20.24
CA SER A 186 -9.65 -4.81 19.45
C SER A 186 -9.22 -4.71 17.98
N PHE A 187 -9.17 -5.87 17.32
CA PHE A 187 -8.86 -5.95 15.89
C PHE A 187 -10.11 -6.39 15.14
N PRO A 188 -10.52 -5.69 14.10
CA PRO A 188 -11.65 -6.11 13.27
C PRO A 188 -11.31 -7.44 12.61
N GLY A 189 -12.29 -8.37 12.58
CA GLY A 189 -12.14 -9.65 11.87
C GLY A 189 -11.87 -9.44 10.38
N SER A 190 -11.20 -10.40 9.77
CA SER A 190 -10.89 -10.39 8.34
C SER A 190 -12.18 -10.29 7.51
N GLY A 191 -12.51 -9.17 6.99
CA GLY A 191 -13.69 -8.92 6.14
C GLY A 191 -14.56 -7.74 6.55
N ALA A 192 -14.54 -7.33 7.83
CA ALA A 192 -15.46 -6.30 8.31
C ALA A 192 -14.96 -4.86 8.11
N ALA A 193 -13.66 -4.63 7.99
CA ALA A 193 -13.12 -3.28 7.82
C ALA A 193 -11.71 -3.28 7.21
N GLN A 194 -11.61 -3.42 5.90
CA GLN A 194 -10.33 -3.35 5.18
C GLN A 194 -9.62 -1.99 5.28
N VAL A 195 -10.23 -1.02 5.93
CA VAL A 195 -9.69 0.35 6.11
C VAL A 195 -9.08 0.53 7.49
N LEU A 196 -9.42 -0.34 8.45
CA LEU A 196 -9.03 -0.22 9.84
C LEU A 196 -8.15 -1.40 10.24
N ASP A 197 -7.06 -1.09 10.91
CA ASP A 197 -6.14 -2.11 11.41
C ASP A 197 -6.48 -2.48 12.87
N TYR A 198 -6.90 -1.50 13.68
CA TYR A 198 -7.38 -1.74 15.04
C TYR A 198 -8.36 -0.66 15.53
N ILE A 199 -9.03 -0.95 16.64
CA ILE A 199 -9.97 -0.07 17.31
C ILE A 199 -9.55 0.09 18.77
N ILE A 200 -9.52 1.33 19.26
CA ILE A 200 -9.36 1.63 20.68
C ILE A 200 -10.75 2.01 21.21
N ASN A 201 -11.27 1.21 22.12
CA ASN A 201 -12.54 1.48 22.77
C ASN A 201 -12.28 2.20 24.09
N THR A 202 -12.82 3.39 24.23
CA THR A 202 -12.91 4.13 25.50
C THR A 202 -14.31 3.96 26.08
N PRO A 203 -14.55 4.38 27.32
CA PRO A 203 -15.91 4.33 27.88
C PRO A 203 -16.98 5.07 27.05
N THR A 204 -16.56 6.07 26.28
CA THR A 204 -17.49 6.96 25.55
C THR A 204 -17.37 6.91 24.03
N LYS A 205 -16.27 6.35 23.50
CA LYS A 205 -15.98 6.37 22.05
C LYS A 205 -15.30 5.12 21.55
N ARG A 206 -15.54 4.81 20.28
CA ARG A 206 -14.77 3.84 19.49
C ARG A 206 -13.86 4.62 18.54
N ILE A 207 -12.57 4.55 18.77
CA ILE A 207 -11.56 5.23 17.97
C ILE A 207 -11.02 4.25 16.95
N LYS A 208 -11.22 4.56 15.68
CA LYS A 208 -10.81 3.73 14.54
C LYS A 208 -9.41 4.14 14.10
N VAL A 209 -8.49 3.20 13.96
CA VAL A 209 -7.10 3.48 13.63
C VAL A 209 -6.64 2.65 12.44
N SER A 210 -5.97 3.31 11.51
CA SER A 210 -5.25 2.66 10.42
C SER A 210 -3.74 2.81 10.63
N ALA A 211 -3.05 1.69 10.79
CA ALA A 211 -1.61 1.65 10.92
C ALA A 211 -0.93 1.80 9.55
N LYS A 212 0.15 2.57 9.49
CA LYS A 212 0.91 2.76 8.25
C LYS A 212 2.40 2.75 8.54
N SER A 213 3.18 2.21 7.63
CA SER A 213 4.63 2.32 7.67
C SER A 213 5.11 3.58 6.95
N LYS A 214 6.37 3.96 7.20
CA LYS A 214 7.04 5.07 6.51
C LYS A 214 6.92 4.92 4.99
N GLY A 215 6.59 6.01 4.32
CA GLY A 215 6.58 6.09 2.86
C GLY A 215 5.37 5.47 2.16
N THR A 216 4.46 4.80 2.87
CA THR A 216 3.20 4.36 2.29
C THR A 216 2.25 5.53 2.13
N ALA A 217 1.79 5.77 0.90
CA ALA A 217 0.70 6.71 0.66
C ALA A 217 -0.53 6.23 1.43
N ASN A 218 -1.21 7.16 2.09
CA ASN A 218 -2.49 6.89 2.72
C ASN A 218 -3.53 6.67 1.60
N THR A 219 -3.70 5.43 1.18
CA THR A 219 -4.66 5.08 0.14
C THR A 219 -5.78 4.27 0.77
N LEU A 220 -6.97 4.83 0.78
CA LEU A 220 -8.19 4.12 1.17
C LEU A 220 -8.67 3.28 -0.03
N LYS A 221 -8.92 1.99 0.21
CA LYS A 221 -9.40 1.09 -0.84
C LYS A 221 -10.90 1.26 -1.03
N MET A 222 -11.30 1.58 -2.25
CA MET A 222 -12.71 1.77 -2.61
C MET A 222 -13.53 0.49 -2.57
N VAL A 223 -12.91 -0.65 -2.82
CA VAL A 223 -13.56 -1.96 -2.77
C VAL A 223 -14.25 -2.24 -1.43
N SER A 224 -13.82 -1.57 -0.37
CA SER A 224 -14.43 -1.68 0.96
C SER A 224 -15.47 -0.60 1.22
N LEU A 225 -15.28 0.60 0.68
CA LEU A 225 -16.19 1.74 0.91
C LEU A 225 -17.54 1.55 0.24
N VAL A 226 -17.55 1.05 -1.00
CA VAL A 226 -18.80 0.87 -1.77
C VAL A 226 -19.77 -0.10 -1.10
N PRO A 227 -19.38 -1.33 -0.69
CA PRO A 227 -20.26 -2.22 0.05
C PRO A 227 -20.73 -1.64 1.38
N THR A 228 -19.87 -0.92 2.11
CA THR A 228 -20.25 -0.28 3.38
C THR A 228 -21.39 0.73 3.17
N ILE A 229 -21.30 1.55 2.13
CA ILE A 229 -22.37 2.53 1.81
C ILE A 229 -23.66 1.82 1.38
N LEU A 230 -23.56 0.79 0.55
CA LEU A 230 -24.75 0.08 0.05
C LEU A 230 -25.49 -0.70 1.15
N ASN A 231 -24.76 -1.20 2.13
CA ASN A 231 -25.32 -2.00 3.23
C ASN A 231 -25.83 -1.14 4.41
N ASP A 232 -25.54 0.15 4.44
CA ASP A 232 -26.03 1.09 5.43
C ASP A 232 -27.10 1.98 4.80
N SER A 233 -28.35 1.90 5.30
CA SER A 233 -29.50 2.62 4.75
C SER A 233 -29.32 4.15 4.80
N ASN A 234 -28.70 4.68 5.86
CA ASN A 234 -28.49 6.12 6.03
C ASN A 234 -27.40 6.62 5.07
N LEU A 235 -26.28 5.89 4.97
CA LEU A 235 -25.22 6.25 4.05
C LEU A 235 -25.68 6.10 2.59
N SER A 236 -26.44 5.06 2.30
CA SER A 236 -27.00 4.83 0.96
C SER A 236 -27.98 5.96 0.58
N ALA A 237 -28.91 6.33 1.46
CA ALA A 237 -29.82 7.44 1.23
C ALA A 237 -29.09 8.77 0.99
N LYS A 238 -27.99 9.01 1.70
CA LYS A 238 -27.20 10.24 1.59
C LYS A 238 -26.33 10.31 0.35
N HIS A 239 -25.77 9.18 -0.11
CA HIS A 239 -24.68 9.18 -1.08
C HIS A 239 -24.97 8.42 -2.39
N ALA A 240 -25.83 7.39 -2.40
CA ALA A 240 -25.95 6.48 -3.54
C ALA A 240 -26.36 7.16 -4.86
N SER A 241 -27.11 8.27 -4.79
CA SER A 241 -27.51 9.05 -5.97
C SER A 241 -26.43 10.00 -6.50
N SER A 242 -25.38 10.30 -5.70
CA SER A 242 -24.33 11.23 -6.10
C SER A 242 -23.51 10.68 -7.27
N LEU A 243 -23.04 11.59 -8.14
CA LEU A 243 -22.19 11.23 -9.26
C LEU A 243 -20.88 10.54 -8.79
N GLU A 244 -20.33 11.04 -7.71
CA GLU A 244 -19.10 10.52 -7.12
C GLU A 244 -19.25 9.09 -6.63
N PHE A 245 -20.33 8.78 -5.92
CA PHE A 245 -20.59 7.41 -5.47
C PHE A 245 -20.88 6.48 -6.67
N ARG A 246 -21.69 6.94 -7.62
CA ARG A 246 -21.97 6.17 -8.84
C ARG A 246 -20.69 5.87 -9.63
N LEU A 247 -19.76 6.83 -9.71
CA LEU A 247 -18.45 6.63 -10.33
C LEU A 247 -17.64 5.56 -9.58
N MET A 248 -17.56 5.64 -8.25
CA MET A 248 -16.90 4.64 -7.42
C MET A 248 -17.50 3.25 -7.64
N ASN A 249 -18.81 3.14 -7.57
CA ASN A 249 -19.52 1.87 -7.74
C ASN A 249 -19.31 1.30 -9.14
N THR A 250 -19.44 2.12 -10.19
CA THR A 250 -19.19 1.70 -11.57
C THR A 250 -17.80 1.10 -11.76
N ILE A 251 -16.78 1.76 -11.21
CA ILE A 251 -15.40 1.27 -11.34
C ILE A 251 -15.18 -0.02 -10.54
N ASN A 252 -15.76 -0.13 -9.36
CA ASN A 252 -15.60 -1.32 -8.52
C ASN A 252 -16.39 -2.55 -9.00
N SER A 253 -17.56 -2.34 -9.61
CA SER A 253 -18.43 -3.42 -10.03
C SER A 253 -18.02 -4.08 -11.35
N ASN A 254 -17.03 -3.52 -12.03
CA ASN A 254 -16.56 -3.98 -13.32
C ASN A 254 -15.10 -4.45 -13.29
N ASN A 255 -14.66 -5.20 -14.29
CA ASN A 255 -13.24 -5.45 -14.48
C ASN A 255 -12.51 -4.12 -14.75
N THR A 256 -11.19 -4.09 -14.55
CA THR A 256 -10.39 -2.86 -14.53
C THR A 256 -10.56 -2.00 -15.79
N ASN A 257 -10.50 -2.62 -16.97
CA ASN A 257 -10.63 -1.89 -18.24
C ASN A 257 -12.04 -1.34 -18.43
N MET A 258 -13.04 -2.18 -18.22
CA MET A 258 -14.44 -1.79 -18.38
C MET A 258 -14.88 -0.78 -17.33
N GLY A 259 -14.43 -0.94 -16.09
CA GLY A 259 -14.71 0.01 -15.02
C GLY A 259 -14.21 1.43 -15.33
N ALA A 260 -13.00 1.56 -15.87
CA ALA A 260 -12.46 2.83 -16.33
C ALA A 260 -13.26 3.41 -17.50
N ILE A 261 -13.59 2.60 -18.51
CA ILE A 261 -14.34 3.04 -19.68
C ILE A 261 -15.77 3.46 -19.32
N GLN A 262 -16.48 2.67 -18.53
CA GLN A 262 -17.84 3.01 -18.09
C GLN A 262 -17.84 4.22 -17.15
N GLY A 263 -16.84 4.34 -16.25
CA GLY A 263 -16.64 5.51 -15.44
C GLY A 263 -16.39 6.78 -16.27
N CYS A 264 -15.63 6.66 -17.35
CA CYS A 264 -15.38 7.76 -18.29
C CYS A 264 -16.65 8.19 -19.03
N ALA A 265 -17.53 7.24 -19.40
CA ALA A 265 -18.84 7.53 -19.97
C ALA A 265 -19.76 8.22 -18.93
N LEU A 266 -19.70 7.80 -17.67
CA LEU A 266 -20.50 8.37 -16.60
C LEU A 266 -20.18 9.86 -16.35
N ILE A 267 -18.89 10.24 -16.46
CA ILE A 267 -18.46 11.65 -16.36
C ILE A 267 -18.59 12.43 -17.67
N GLY A 268 -19.13 11.83 -18.72
CA GLY A 268 -19.37 12.49 -20.02
C GLY A 268 -18.09 12.69 -20.89
N ALA A 269 -16.97 12.05 -20.54
CA ALA A 269 -15.73 12.17 -21.33
C ALA A 269 -15.74 11.30 -22.60
N ILE A 270 -16.60 10.29 -22.67
CA ILE A 270 -16.94 9.50 -23.88
C ILE A 270 -18.45 9.27 -23.92
N SER A 271 -18.96 8.89 -25.10
CA SER A 271 -20.38 8.54 -25.23
C SER A 271 -20.72 7.19 -24.59
N LYS A 272 -21.96 7.01 -24.15
CA LYS A 272 -22.46 5.70 -23.67
C LYS A 272 -22.36 4.61 -24.75
N GLN A 273 -22.58 4.99 -26.02
CA GLN A 273 -22.44 4.08 -27.14
C GLN A 273 -21.00 3.58 -27.31
N ALA A 274 -20.00 4.47 -27.13
CA ALA A 274 -18.60 4.08 -27.14
C ALA A 274 -18.28 3.08 -26.02
N ALA A 275 -18.75 3.32 -24.81
CA ALA A 275 -18.54 2.40 -23.69
C ALA A 275 -19.23 1.03 -23.93
N ALA A 276 -20.42 1.01 -24.52
CA ALA A 276 -21.13 -0.22 -24.85
C ALA A 276 -20.46 -1.03 -25.97
N SER A 277 -19.84 -0.37 -26.96
CA SER A 277 -19.23 -1.02 -28.14
C SER A 277 -18.04 -1.94 -27.81
N VAL A 278 -17.46 -1.80 -26.62
CA VAL A 278 -16.30 -2.59 -26.18
C VAL A 278 -16.63 -3.66 -25.14
N GLY A 279 -17.91 -3.90 -24.89
CA GLY A 279 -18.37 -4.96 -24.00
C GLY A 279 -17.90 -6.33 -24.49
N GLY A 280 -17.29 -7.14 -23.60
CA GLY A 280 -16.80 -8.49 -23.93
C GLY A 280 -15.45 -8.54 -24.67
N ILE A 281 -14.83 -7.40 -24.97
CA ILE A 281 -13.51 -7.36 -25.63
C ILE A 281 -12.40 -7.58 -24.59
N SER A 282 -11.39 -8.37 -24.92
CA SER A 282 -10.22 -8.56 -24.05
C SER A 282 -9.28 -7.34 -24.07
N GLY A 283 -8.50 -7.14 -22.98
CA GLY A 283 -7.66 -5.96 -22.82
C GLY A 283 -6.60 -5.75 -23.92
N SER A 284 -6.08 -6.83 -24.51
CA SER A 284 -5.08 -6.78 -25.58
C SER A 284 -5.69 -6.74 -26.99
N SER A 285 -6.99 -6.97 -27.12
CA SER A 285 -7.67 -6.97 -28.42
C SER A 285 -7.88 -5.55 -28.94
N GLN A 286 -7.80 -5.43 -30.27
CA GLN A 286 -8.11 -4.18 -30.96
C GLN A 286 -9.62 -3.88 -30.84
N ILE A 287 -9.97 -2.63 -30.56
CA ILE A 287 -11.37 -2.21 -30.54
C ILE A 287 -11.92 -2.08 -31.96
N PRO A 288 -13.17 -2.56 -32.23
CA PRO A 288 -13.73 -2.60 -33.59
C PRO A 288 -13.97 -1.23 -34.21
N ASN A 289 -14.38 -0.25 -33.44
CA ASN A 289 -14.70 1.10 -33.91
C ASN A 289 -14.03 2.18 -33.04
N PRO A 290 -12.75 2.49 -33.34
CA PRO A 290 -12.00 3.48 -32.55
C PRO A 290 -12.56 4.91 -32.69
N GLN A 291 -13.30 5.23 -33.74
CA GLN A 291 -13.89 6.55 -33.97
C GLN A 291 -14.91 6.93 -32.88
N LEU A 292 -15.57 5.95 -32.24
CA LEU A 292 -16.44 6.23 -31.10
C LEU A 292 -15.71 6.82 -29.89
N PHE A 293 -14.39 6.73 -29.87
CA PHE A 293 -13.50 7.30 -28.87
C PHE A 293 -12.72 8.53 -29.41
N ALA A 294 -13.27 9.20 -30.44
CA ALA A 294 -12.57 10.26 -31.16
C ALA A 294 -11.95 11.33 -30.24
N ASN A 295 -12.68 11.78 -29.22
CA ASN A 295 -12.18 12.79 -28.28
C ASN A 295 -10.96 12.32 -27.50
N LEU A 296 -10.94 11.05 -27.07
CA LEU A 296 -9.78 10.47 -26.39
C LEU A 296 -8.62 10.23 -27.34
N ILE A 297 -8.89 9.77 -28.55
CA ILE A 297 -7.88 9.51 -29.57
C ILE A 297 -7.17 10.81 -29.95
N VAL A 298 -7.92 11.88 -30.18
CA VAL A 298 -7.36 13.20 -30.53
C VAL A 298 -6.61 13.82 -29.37
N SER A 299 -7.03 13.59 -28.13
CA SER A 299 -6.44 14.20 -26.95
C SER A 299 -5.21 13.49 -26.38
N ASP A 300 -4.98 12.21 -26.76
CA ASP A 300 -3.81 11.43 -26.25
C ASP A 300 -2.88 11.02 -27.41
N ALA A 301 -1.64 11.51 -27.37
CA ALA A 301 -0.65 11.28 -28.42
C ALA A 301 -0.35 9.79 -28.65
N ARG A 302 -0.47 8.93 -27.63
CA ARG A 302 -0.23 7.48 -27.78
C ARG A 302 -1.34 6.79 -28.57
N LEU A 303 -2.59 7.20 -28.37
CA LEU A 303 -3.69 6.69 -29.18
C LEU A 303 -3.61 7.20 -30.60
N LYS A 304 -3.27 8.48 -30.75
CA LYS A 304 -3.12 9.13 -32.05
C LYS A 304 -2.02 8.50 -32.91
N SER A 305 -0.89 8.13 -32.32
CA SER A 305 0.25 7.53 -33.02
C SER A 305 0.17 6.00 -33.13
N SER A 306 -0.77 5.36 -32.46
CA SER A 306 -0.87 3.89 -32.44
C SER A 306 -1.53 3.34 -33.69
N GLN A 307 -0.88 2.37 -34.34
CA GLN A 307 -1.48 1.62 -35.46
C GLN A 307 -2.63 0.69 -34.99
N ARG A 308 -2.63 0.29 -33.72
CA ARG A 308 -3.64 -0.58 -33.10
C ARG A 308 -4.13 0.03 -31.80
N ILE A 309 -5.40 0.40 -31.77
CA ILE A 309 -6.03 0.90 -30.56
C ILE A 309 -6.66 -0.28 -29.81
N THR A 310 -6.10 -0.62 -28.68
CA THR A 310 -6.57 -1.73 -27.85
C THR A 310 -7.48 -1.24 -26.72
N LEU A 311 -8.29 -2.15 -26.18
CA LEU A 311 -9.14 -1.86 -25.02
C LEU A 311 -8.31 -1.31 -23.84
N ARG A 312 -7.13 -1.88 -23.60
CA ARG A 312 -6.18 -1.44 -22.56
C ARG A 312 -5.73 0.01 -22.73
N ASN A 313 -5.41 0.42 -23.97
CA ASN A 313 -4.98 1.77 -24.25
C ASN A 313 -6.10 2.79 -24.01
N ILE A 314 -7.33 2.47 -24.43
CA ILE A 314 -8.51 3.29 -24.15
C ILE A 314 -8.78 3.36 -22.64
N ALA A 315 -8.76 2.23 -21.92
CA ALA A 315 -8.96 2.20 -20.48
C ALA A 315 -7.95 3.07 -19.73
N TYR A 316 -6.70 3.04 -20.14
CA TYR A 316 -5.65 3.88 -19.54
C TYR A 316 -5.92 5.39 -19.71
N VAL A 317 -6.39 5.81 -20.89
CA VAL A 317 -6.74 7.22 -21.11
C VAL A 317 -8.00 7.59 -20.33
N CYS A 318 -8.97 6.67 -20.25
CA CYS A 318 -10.15 6.84 -19.40
C CYS A 318 -9.78 7.03 -17.93
N GLU A 319 -8.85 6.23 -17.39
CA GLU A 319 -8.33 6.40 -16.02
C GLU A 319 -7.77 7.79 -15.79
N LYS A 320 -6.95 8.30 -16.72
CA LYS A 320 -6.42 9.67 -16.63
C LYS A 320 -7.53 10.71 -16.58
N LYS A 321 -8.53 10.60 -17.46
CA LYS A 321 -9.67 11.52 -17.49
C LYS A 321 -10.47 11.49 -16.20
N ILE A 322 -10.70 10.31 -15.62
CA ILE A 322 -11.35 10.17 -14.31
C ILE A 322 -10.51 10.81 -13.20
N VAL A 323 -9.19 10.61 -13.21
CA VAL A 323 -8.29 11.25 -12.24
C VAL A 323 -8.32 12.78 -12.36
N GLU A 324 -8.25 13.30 -13.57
CA GLU A 324 -8.37 14.74 -13.84
C GLU A 324 -9.72 15.30 -13.35
N PHE A 325 -10.81 14.62 -13.67
CA PHE A 325 -12.15 14.97 -13.22
C PHE A 325 -12.25 14.97 -11.68
N SER A 326 -11.74 13.94 -11.03
CA SER A 326 -11.81 13.78 -9.59
C SER A 326 -10.95 14.77 -8.79
N LYS A 327 -9.98 15.42 -9.43
CA LYS A 327 -9.13 16.45 -8.81
C LYS A 327 -9.80 17.84 -8.80
N LYS A 328 -10.90 18.04 -9.50
CA LYS A 328 -11.63 19.31 -9.44
C LYS A 328 -12.15 19.53 -8.03
N THR A 329 -12.01 20.76 -7.51
CA THR A 329 -12.28 21.11 -6.10
C THR A 329 -13.64 20.64 -5.58
N MET A 330 -14.69 20.81 -6.37
CA MET A 330 -16.05 20.42 -5.97
C MET A 330 -16.21 18.90 -5.85
N VAL A 331 -15.65 18.15 -6.80
CA VAL A 331 -15.70 16.69 -6.82
C VAL A 331 -14.87 16.11 -5.68
N SER A 332 -13.67 16.63 -5.46
CA SER A 332 -12.81 16.22 -4.33
C SER A 332 -13.50 16.48 -2.97
N LYS A 333 -14.22 17.58 -2.84
CA LYS A 333 -14.99 17.89 -1.62
C LYS A 333 -16.06 16.84 -1.34
N LYS A 334 -16.82 16.42 -2.37
CA LYS A 334 -17.85 15.40 -2.22
C LYS A 334 -17.28 14.02 -1.92
N PHE A 335 -16.19 13.62 -2.56
CA PHE A 335 -15.47 12.40 -2.20
C PHE A 335 -14.99 12.43 -0.75
N THR A 336 -14.48 13.57 -0.29
CA THR A 336 -14.06 13.76 1.11
C THR A 336 -15.23 13.57 2.07
N GLU A 337 -16.41 14.13 1.76
CA GLU A 337 -17.62 13.95 2.55
C GLU A 337 -18.04 12.48 2.64
N ILE A 338 -18.12 11.78 1.49
CA ILE A 338 -18.47 10.36 1.44
C ILE A 338 -17.52 9.53 2.32
N VAL A 339 -16.22 9.73 2.20
CA VAL A 339 -15.24 8.97 2.98
C VAL A 339 -15.34 9.30 4.47
N LYS A 340 -15.50 10.59 4.82
CA LYS A 340 -15.65 11.00 6.23
C LYS A 340 -16.89 10.38 6.87
N ASP A 341 -18.00 10.34 6.16
CA ASP A 341 -19.23 9.73 6.68
C ASP A 341 -19.08 8.22 6.89
N VAL A 342 -18.49 7.51 5.92
CA VAL A 342 -18.21 6.06 6.05
C VAL A 342 -17.31 5.76 7.23
N LEU A 343 -16.38 6.64 7.51
CA LEU A 343 -15.44 6.51 8.61
C LEU A 343 -15.95 7.12 9.93
N ASP A 344 -17.24 7.54 10.00
CA ASP A 344 -17.85 8.27 11.13
C ASP A 344 -17.03 9.51 11.53
N ASN A 345 -16.52 10.21 10.53
CA ASN A 345 -15.73 11.44 10.66
C ASN A 345 -14.45 11.33 11.51
N GLU A 346 -14.11 10.16 12.07
CA GLU A 346 -12.90 10.00 12.91
C GLU A 346 -12.15 8.70 12.59
N VAL A 347 -11.15 8.79 11.72
CA VAL A 347 -10.10 7.76 11.59
C VAL A 347 -8.75 8.42 11.81
N PHE A 348 -7.96 7.79 12.63
CA PHE A 348 -6.58 8.20 12.86
C PHE A 348 -5.65 7.33 12.02
N TYR A 349 -4.64 7.95 11.42
CA TYR A 349 -3.50 7.24 10.86
C TYR A 349 -2.36 7.29 11.86
N VAL A 350 -1.95 6.11 12.32
CA VAL A 350 -0.76 5.96 13.14
C VAL A 350 0.36 5.45 12.24
N LYS A 351 1.37 6.28 12.02
CA LYS A 351 2.53 5.94 11.20
C LYS A 351 3.68 5.53 12.10
N LEU A 352 4.19 4.32 11.90
CA LEU A 352 5.43 3.86 12.48
C LEU A 352 6.58 4.07 11.49
N ASP A 353 7.62 4.72 11.95
CA ASP A 353 8.94 4.73 11.34
C ASP A 353 9.94 4.14 12.35
N ILE A 354 10.91 3.40 11.86
CA ILE A 354 12.02 2.89 12.67
C ILE A 354 13.31 3.48 12.11
N ASP A 355 13.89 4.40 12.86
CA ASP A 355 15.13 5.09 12.52
C ASP A 355 16.23 4.62 13.46
N ASN A 356 17.29 4.01 12.92
CA ASN A 356 18.38 3.40 13.71
C ASN A 356 17.88 2.49 14.84
N GLY A 357 16.84 1.69 14.55
CA GLY A 357 16.22 0.77 15.49
C GLY A 357 15.21 1.40 16.46
N ILE A 358 15.07 2.70 16.49
CA ILE A 358 14.19 3.42 17.42
C ILE A 358 12.84 3.70 16.74
N PRO A 359 11.72 3.25 17.33
CA PRO A 359 10.39 3.51 16.78
C PRO A 359 9.99 4.98 16.99
N LYS A 360 9.52 5.60 15.92
CA LYS A 360 8.91 6.93 15.91
C LYS A 360 7.48 6.82 15.41
N PHE A 361 6.53 7.31 16.18
CA PHE A 361 5.13 7.32 15.80
C PHE A 361 4.68 8.72 15.43
N ASN A 362 3.89 8.81 14.38
CA ASN A 362 3.18 10.03 13.99
C ASN A 362 1.69 9.73 13.88
N VAL A 363 0.87 10.48 14.59
CA VAL A 363 -0.59 10.34 14.59
C VAL A 363 -1.21 11.49 13.82
N VAL A 364 -2.05 11.14 12.86
CA VAL A 364 -2.72 12.11 11.99
C VAL A 364 -4.21 11.80 11.95
N SER A 365 -5.05 12.80 12.23
CA SER A 365 -6.50 12.69 12.10
C SER A 365 -6.93 12.89 10.65
N THR A 366 -7.90 12.09 10.19
CA THR A 366 -8.51 12.28 8.86
C THR A 366 -9.46 13.46 8.80
N SER A 367 -9.99 13.94 9.95
CA SER A 367 -10.85 15.12 10.00
C SER A 367 -10.17 16.37 9.46
N ASP A 368 -8.83 16.40 9.54
CA ASP A 368 -8.03 17.58 9.17
C ASP A 368 -7.53 17.50 7.71
N ARG A 369 -7.92 16.45 6.96
CA ARG A 369 -7.42 16.23 5.61
C ARG A 369 -8.52 16.24 4.55
N THR A 370 -8.16 16.78 3.40
CA THR A 370 -8.97 16.72 2.18
C THR A 370 -8.47 15.59 1.29
N ILE A 371 -9.39 14.82 0.74
CA ILE A 371 -9.05 13.79 -0.24
C ILE A 371 -8.67 14.45 -1.55
N SER A 372 -7.46 14.16 -2.03
CA SER A 372 -6.91 14.80 -3.23
C SER A 372 -7.49 14.26 -4.54
N GLY A 373 -8.39 13.29 -4.49
CA GLY A 373 -9.06 12.69 -5.64
C GLY A 373 -8.91 11.17 -5.73
N ILE A 374 -9.51 10.60 -6.75
CA ILE A 374 -9.40 9.18 -7.07
C ILE A 374 -8.00 8.87 -7.59
N HIS A 375 -7.45 7.76 -7.11
CA HIS A 375 -6.18 7.23 -7.56
C HIS A 375 -6.34 5.79 -8.03
N PHE A 376 -6.01 5.52 -9.29
CA PHE A 376 -5.92 4.17 -9.80
C PHE A 376 -4.58 3.56 -9.36
N ARG A 377 -4.64 2.49 -8.58
CA ARG A 377 -3.47 1.76 -8.16
C ARG A 377 -3.26 0.58 -9.09
N ASN A 378 -2.19 0.62 -9.85
CA ASN A 378 -1.80 -0.46 -10.72
C ASN A 378 -0.54 -1.11 -10.17
N LYS A 379 -0.67 -2.22 -9.44
CA LYS A 379 0.46 -2.99 -8.94
C LYS A 379 1.11 -3.88 -10.00
N ASN A 380 0.34 -4.36 -10.98
CA ASN A 380 0.77 -5.42 -11.90
C ASN A 380 0.44 -5.12 -13.37
N GLY A 381 0.33 -3.85 -13.73
CA GLY A 381 -0.18 -3.47 -15.05
C GLY A 381 -1.71 -3.54 -15.12
N TYR A 382 -2.26 -3.19 -16.26
CA TYR A 382 -3.70 -3.00 -16.49
C TYR A 382 -4.58 -4.26 -16.36
N ASP A 383 -4.00 -5.43 -16.08
CA ASP A 383 -4.74 -6.70 -16.00
C ASP A 383 -5.04 -7.16 -14.57
N SER A 384 -4.65 -6.39 -13.56
CA SER A 384 -4.89 -6.75 -12.16
C SER A 384 -6.34 -6.46 -11.77
N THR A 385 -7.05 -7.48 -11.31
CA THR A 385 -8.43 -7.38 -10.81
C THR A 385 -8.52 -6.96 -9.35
N SER A 386 -7.40 -6.88 -8.65
CA SER A 386 -7.32 -6.50 -7.24
C SER A 386 -6.82 -5.06 -7.07
N ASP A 387 -7.40 -4.29 -6.20
CA ASP A 387 -6.98 -2.93 -5.79
C ASP A 387 -7.14 -1.84 -6.87
N LYS A 388 -8.29 -1.76 -7.50
CA LYS A 388 -8.55 -0.88 -8.65
C LYS A 388 -8.55 0.61 -8.32
N LEU A 389 -9.01 0.99 -7.15
CA LEU A 389 -9.17 2.38 -6.77
C LEU A 389 -8.76 2.65 -5.34
N GLY A 390 -8.21 3.83 -5.11
CA GLY A 390 -7.95 4.35 -3.79
C GLY A 390 -8.12 5.86 -3.74
N PHE A 391 -8.33 6.37 -2.55
CA PHE A 391 -8.20 7.79 -2.28
C PHE A 391 -6.85 8.06 -1.65
N LYS A 392 -6.21 9.13 -2.10
CA LYS A 392 -5.01 9.63 -1.48
C LYS A 392 -5.43 10.64 -0.41
N VAL A 393 -5.11 10.34 0.82
CA VAL A 393 -5.39 11.19 1.98
C VAL A 393 -4.15 11.95 2.38
#